data_849403183de799d9ef203e9ca8d5e278
#
_entry.id   849403183de799d9ef203e9ca8d5e278
#
_cell.length_a   1.000
_cell.length_b   1.000
_cell.length_c   1.000
_cell.angle_alpha   90.00
_cell.angle_beta   90.00
_cell.angle_gamma   90.00
#
_symmetry.space_group_name_H-M   'P 1'
#
loop_
_entity.id
_entity.type
_entity.pdbx_description
1 polymer ?
#
loop_
_entity_poly.entity_id
_entity_poly.type
_entity_poly.pdbx_seq_one_letter_code
_entity_poly.pdbx_strand_id
1 'polypeptide(L)'
;MKKAVLKVASFALCLALALSFAGCKDSKKDVYNVGICQLVTHGALDKATDGFKQALIDKLGKDKVKFDYQNAANDSNACATIVNSFVQKKYDLIMANATPALQAAYNATSTIPILGTSVTEYGVALGIDGFDGTVGGNVSGTSDLAPLDKQADMITELFPNAKKVGILYCSAEPNSKYQVEQVEKFLKAKNIEVSRYSFSDSNDIASVTTTAASNSDVIYVPTDNTAASCTETIGNIVVEKKVPVVAGEASICRGCGVATLSIDYYDLGYKTGEMAAEILTGKKDIKNMKIEYVDAKKQYNKTICDKLGITVPSDYSDMGEESWNC
;
A
#
# COMPACT_ATOMS: atom_id res chain seq x y z
N MET A 1 -53.16 47.99 27.84
CA MET A 1 -52.67 47.92 26.49
C MET A 1 -51.15 47.74 26.45
N LYS A 2 -50.27 48.40 27.21
CA LYS A 2 -48.81 48.27 27.18
C LYS A 2 -48.23 46.89 27.56
N LYS A 3 -48.91 46.13 28.46
CA LYS A 3 -48.45 44.78 28.90
C LYS A 3 -48.77 43.68 27.90
N ALA A 4 -49.70 43.81 27.00
CA ALA A 4 -50.07 42.83 26.00
C ALA A 4 -49.11 42.94 24.78
N VAL A 5 -48.70 44.16 24.43
CA VAL A 5 -47.71 44.38 23.29
C VAL A 5 -46.34 43.85 23.64
N LEU A 6 -45.92 43.91 24.92
CA LEU A 6 -44.61 43.38 25.34
C LEU A 6 -44.52 41.85 25.29
N LYS A 7 -45.63 41.14 25.58
CA LYS A 7 -45.69 39.67 25.49
C LYS A 7 -45.70 39.15 24.06
N VAL A 8 -46.30 39.87 23.11
CA VAL A 8 -46.33 39.51 21.70
C VAL A 8 -44.95 39.75 21.07
N ALA A 9 -44.27 40.83 21.45
CA ALA A 9 -42.90 41.10 20.96
C ALA A 9 -41.87 40.07 21.46
N SER A 10 -41.98 39.59 22.72
CA SER A 10 -41.09 38.52 23.24
C SER A 10 -41.35 37.17 22.58
N PHE A 11 -42.60 36.84 22.23
CA PHE A 11 -42.91 35.58 21.55
C PHE A 11 -42.46 35.58 20.09
N ALA A 12 -42.57 36.71 19.40
CA ALA A 12 -42.05 36.86 18.03
C ALA A 12 -40.52 36.81 17.96
N LEU A 13 -39.79 37.32 18.97
CA LEU A 13 -38.32 37.26 19.04
C LEU A 13 -37.80 35.84 19.32
N CYS A 14 -38.51 35.06 20.15
CA CYS A 14 -38.18 33.65 20.41
C CYS A 14 -38.47 32.76 19.18
N LEU A 15 -39.49 33.07 18.37
CA LEU A 15 -39.81 32.32 17.17
C LEU A 15 -38.81 32.64 16.05
N ALA A 16 -38.29 33.87 15.97
CA ALA A 16 -37.24 34.25 15.01
C ALA A 16 -35.87 33.61 15.33
N LEU A 17 -35.55 33.40 16.64
CA LEU A 17 -34.35 32.68 17.06
C LEU A 17 -34.44 31.14 16.84
N ALA A 18 -35.65 30.56 16.88
CA ALA A 18 -35.85 29.13 16.62
C ALA A 18 -35.77 28.76 15.13
N LEU A 19 -36.01 29.73 14.24
CA LEU A 19 -35.88 29.53 12.78
C LEU A 19 -34.45 29.67 12.23
N SER A 20 -33.52 30.20 13.03
CA SER A 20 -32.10 30.31 12.63
C SER A 20 -31.28 29.04 12.89
N PHE A 21 -31.85 28.01 13.54
CA PHE A 21 -31.18 26.70 13.74
C PHE A 21 -31.57 25.60 12.72
N ALA A 22 -32.46 25.91 11.78
CA ALA A 22 -32.93 24.95 10.78
C ALA A 22 -32.26 25.16 9.41
N GLY A 23 -30.92 25.34 9.40
CA GLY A 23 -30.19 25.63 8.15
C GLY A 23 -28.75 25.22 8.10
N CYS A 24 -28.30 24.21 8.86
CA CYS A 24 -27.13 23.47 8.45
C CYS A 24 -27.53 22.42 7.39
N LYS A 25 -27.87 22.89 6.21
CA LYS A 25 -27.62 22.08 5.00
C LYS A 25 -26.11 21.91 4.95
N ASP A 26 -25.63 20.67 5.13
CA ASP A 26 -24.29 20.30 4.68
C ASP A 26 -24.15 20.79 3.24
N SER A 27 -23.50 21.92 3.07
CA SER A 27 -23.17 22.43 1.74
C SER A 27 -22.15 21.44 1.20
N LYS A 28 -22.60 20.53 0.32
CA LYS A 28 -21.68 19.66 -0.43
C LYS A 28 -20.58 20.57 -0.96
N LYS A 29 -19.35 20.27 -0.59
CA LYS A 29 -18.18 21.03 -1.04
C LYS A 29 -18.14 20.96 -2.57
N ASP A 30 -17.89 22.08 -3.23
CA ASP A 30 -17.88 22.10 -4.69
C ASP A 30 -16.71 21.29 -5.27
N VAL A 31 -15.54 21.32 -4.61
CA VAL A 31 -14.34 20.60 -5.02
C VAL A 31 -13.58 20.10 -3.78
N TYR A 32 -13.21 18.84 -3.77
CA TYR A 32 -12.37 18.22 -2.75
C TYR A 32 -10.89 18.32 -3.13
N ASN A 33 -10.04 18.74 -2.21
CA ASN A 33 -8.58 18.76 -2.37
C ASN A 33 -8.00 17.53 -1.67
N VAL A 34 -7.35 16.66 -2.43
CA VAL A 34 -6.80 15.39 -1.96
C VAL A 34 -5.29 15.39 -2.12
N GLY A 35 -4.56 15.25 -1.02
CA GLY A 35 -3.12 15.08 -1.02
C GLY A 35 -2.75 13.62 -1.22
N ILE A 36 -1.78 13.35 -2.08
CA ILE A 36 -1.24 12.01 -2.33
C ILE A 36 0.25 12.04 -2.04
N CYS A 37 0.66 11.36 -0.97
CA CYS A 37 2.06 11.13 -0.64
C CYS A 37 2.44 9.71 -1.03
N GLN A 38 3.22 9.56 -2.10
CA GLN A 38 3.77 8.28 -2.54
C GLN A 38 5.24 8.18 -2.12
N LEU A 39 5.64 7.06 -1.53
CA LEU A 39 7.01 6.86 -1.04
C LEU A 39 8.04 6.94 -2.16
N VAL A 40 7.84 6.19 -3.24
CA VAL A 40 8.80 6.04 -4.33
C VAL A 40 8.07 5.66 -5.63
N THR A 41 8.71 5.86 -6.77
CA THR A 41 8.21 5.39 -8.07
C THR A 41 8.61 3.94 -8.30
N HIS A 42 7.65 3.08 -8.43
CA HIS A 42 7.73 1.72 -8.99
C HIS A 42 6.33 1.21 -9.32
N GLY A 43 6.27 0.17 -10.17
CA GLY A 43 5.03 -0.28 -10.79
C GLY A 43 3.85 -0.54 -9.88
N ALA A 44 4.06 -1.08 -8.66
CA ALA A 44 2.98 -1.34 -7.73
C ALA A 44 2.39 -0.03 -7.17
N LEU A 45 3.22 0.89 -6.65
CA LEU A 45 2.74 2.15 -6.07
C LEU A 45 2.12 3.07 -7.12
N ASP A 46 2.67 3.10 -8.33
CA ASP A 46 2.12 3.91 -9.42
C ASP A 46 0.71 3.42 -9.81
N LYS A 47 0.52 2.11 -9.95
CA LYS A 47 -0.81 1.52 -10.19
C LYS A 47 -1.80 1.80 -9.07
N ALA A 48 -1.38 1.72 -7.80
CA ALA A 48 -2.24 2.05 -6.67
C ALA A 48 -2.67 3.53 -6.70
N THR A 49 -1.75 4.44 -7.03
CA THR A 49 -2.06 5.86 -7.19
C THR A 49 -3.04 6.09 -8.34
N ASP A 50 -2.85 5.42 -9.48
CA ASP A 50 -3.73 5.56 -10.63
C ASP A 50 -5.13 5.03 -10.35
N GLY A 51 -5.24 3.84 -9.75
CA GLY A 51 -6.51 3.26 -9.32
C GLY A 51 -7.26 4.18 -8.36
N PHE A 52 -6.56 4.74 -7.36
CA PHE A 52 -7.14 5.68 -6.41
C PHE A 52 -7.71 6.93 -7.08
N LYS A 53 -6.94 7.56 -7.96
CA LYS A 53 -7.39 8.74 -8.71
C LYS A 53 -8.60 8.41 -9.58
N GLN A 54 -8.54 7.27 -10.29
CA GLN A 54 -9.61 6.87 -11.18
C GLN A 54 -10.92 6.64 -10.41
N ALA A 55 -10.89 5.93 -9.28
CA ALA A 55 -12.06 5.69 -8.46
C ALA A 55 -12.72 7.00 -7.98
N LEU A 56 -11.93 7.97 -7.54
CA LEU A 56 -12.48 9.27 -7.14
C LEU A 56 -13.10 10.03 -8.30
N ILE A 57 -12.50 9.97 -9.50
CA ILE A 57 -13.07 10.56 -10.72
C ILE A 57 -14.40 9.89 -11.07
N ASP A 58 -14.47 8.56 -11.03
CA ASP A 58 -15.67 7.78 -11.37
C ASP A 58 -16.81 8.02 -10.36
N LYS A 59 -16.49 8.12 -9.07
CA LYS A 59 -17.50 8.27 -8.00
C LYS A 59 -17.98 9.70 -7.80
N LEU A 60 -17.12 10.69 -7.99
CA LEU A 60 -17.43 12.09 -7.69
C LEU A 60 -17.52 12.97 -8.94
N GLY A 61 -16.83 12.62 -10.01
CA GLY A 61 -16.64 13.41 -11.20
C GLY A 61 -15.30 14.16 -11.22
N LYS A 62 -14.69 14.27 -12.40
CA LYS A 62 -13.35 14.86 -12.60
C LYS A 62 -13.25 16.29 -12.06
N ASP A 63 -14.30 17.09 -12.22
CA ASP A 63 -14.32 18.50 -11.79
C ASP A 63 -14.57 18.66 -10.28
N LYS A 64 -14.84 17.57 -9.56
CA LYS A 64 -15.12 17.57 -8.13
C LYS A 64 -13.91 17.22 -7.26
N VAL A 65 -12.79 16.83 -7.86
CA VAL A 65 -11.57 16.43 -7.14
C VAL A 65 -10.34 17.09 -7.73
N LYS A 66 -9.51 17.64 -6.86
CA LYS A 66 -8.16 18.12 -7.21
C LYS A 66 -7.13 17.29 -6.46
N PHE A 67 -6.18 16.74 -7.18
CA PHE A 67 -5.07 15.97 -6.63
C PHE A 67 -3.80 16.80 -6.54
N ASP A 68 -3.14 16.76 -5.37
CA ASP A 68 -1.76 17.21 -5.20
C ASP A 68 -0.91 15.95 -4.95
N TYR A 69 -0.29 15.44 -6.02
CA TYR A 69 0.57 14.26 -5.97
C TYR A 69 2.02 14.69 -5.72
N GLN A 70 2.63 14.08 -4.71
CA GLN A 70 4.02 14.28 -4.34
C GLN A 70 4.71 12.93 -4.13
N ASN A 71 5.92 12.79 -4.68
CA ASN A 71 6.77 11.60 -4.53
C ASN A 71 7.93 11.90 -3.58
N ALA A 72 8.14 11.05 -2.59
CA ALA A 72 9.16 11.22 -1.56
C ALA A 72 10.54 10.65 -1.94
N ALA A 73 10.69 10.08 -3.14
CA ALA A 73 11.94 9.53 -3.65
C ALA A 73 12.63 8.52 -2.68
N ASN A 74 11.83 7.68 -2.03
CA ASN A 74 12.25 6.70 -1.02
C ASN A 74 12.85 7.31 0.27
N ASP A 75 12.50 8.58 0.58
CA ASP A 75 12.93 9.26 1.81
C ASP A 75 11.75 9.47 2.77
N SER A 76 11.79 8.83 3.93
CA SER A 76 10.77 8.97 4.98
C SER A 76 10.69 10.41 5.53
N ASN A 77 11.78 11.18 5.55
CA ASN A 77 11.76 12.59 5.96
C ASN A 77 11.07 13.47 4.91
N ALA A 78 11.23 13.12 3.64
CA ALA A 78 10.49 13.77 2.55
C ALA A 78 8.99 13.47 2.67
N CYS A 79 8.58 12.24 3.05
CA CYS A 79 7.18 11.93 3.35
C CYS A 79 6.62 12.87 4.42
N ALA A 80 7.34 13.08 5.53
CA ALA A 80 6.91 13.98 6.60
C ALA A 80 6.78 15.45 6.10
N THR A 81 7.71 15.91 5.28
CA THR A 81 7.66 17.26 4.69
C THR A 81 6.44 17.44 3.77
N ILE A 82 6.19 16.47 2.89
CA ILE A 82 5.05 16.45 1.98
C ILE A 82 3.73 16.49 2.74
N VAL A 83 3.57 15.58 3.70
CA VAL A 83 2.34 15.47 4.49
C VAL A 83 2.08 16.73 5.32
N ASN A 84 3.11 17.31 5.96
CA ASN A 84 2.97 18.56 6.68
C ASN A 84 2.50 19.71 5.77
N SER A 85 2.92 19.74 4.51
CA SER A 85 2.42 20.68 3.50
C SER A 85 0.92 20.49 3.26
N PHE A 86 0.43 19.24 3.16
CA PHE A 86 -0.99 18.96 2.99
C PHE A 86 -1.81 19.38 4.20
N VAL A 87 -1.29 19.15 5.41
CA VAL A 87 -1.94 19.60 6.67
C VAL A 87 -2.05 21.12 6.72
N GLN A 88 -0.99 21.85 6.38
CA GLN A 88 -1.00 23.32 6.34
C GLN A 88 -2.00 23.87 5.33
N LYS A 89 -2.13 23.21 4.16
CA LYS A 89 -3.11 23.53 3.12
C LYS A 89 -4.53 23.12 3.46
N LYS A 90 -4.74 22.40 4.59
CA LYS A 90 -6.04 21.90 5.07
C LYS A 90 -6.77 21.07 4.02
N TYR A 91 -6.09 20.06 3.47
CA TYR A 91 -6.70 19.17 2.50
C TYR A 91 -7.84 18.37 3.12
N ASP A 92 -8.75 17.89 2.29
CA ASP A 92 -9.96 17.16 2.72
C ASP A 92 -9.69 15.71 3.06
N LEU A 93 -8.63 15.15 2.45
CA LEU A 93 -8.18 13.78 2.65
C LEU A 93 -6.71 13.66 2.23
N ILE A 94 -5.97 12.79 2.91
CA ILE A 94 -4.62 12.40 2.56
C ILE A 94 -4.63 10.92 2.19
N MET A 95 -4.14 10.58 1.00
CA MET A 95 -3.79 9.22 0.62
C MET A 95 -2.29 9.03 0.85
N ALA A 96 -1.96 8.03 1.67
CA ALA A 96 -0.59 7.66 2.00
C ALA A 96 -0.25 6.32 1.34
N ASN A 97 0.61 6.36 0.32
CA ASN A 97 0.98 5.20 -0.48
C ASN A 97 2.32 4.65 -0.01
N ALA A 98 2.29 3.50 0.62
CA ALA A 98 3.31 2.74 1.35
C ALA A 98 3.42 3.08 2.85
N THR A 99 4.01 2.15 3.61
CA THR A 99 4.16 2.21 5.08
C THR A 99 4.81 3.50 5.59
N PRO A 100 5.95 3.99 5.06
CA PRO A 100 6.55 5.24 5.53
C PRO A 100 5.68 6.48 5.31
N ALA A 101 4.94 6.53 4.19
CA ALA A 101 3.99 7.60 3.93
C ALA A 101 2.82 7.58 4.93
N LEU A 102 2.30 6.38 5.26
CA LEU A 102 1.26 6.22 6.28
C LEU A 102 1.76 6.67 7.67
N GLN A 103 2.95 6.26 8.07
CA GLN A 103 3.56 6.68 9.35
C GLN A 103 3.72 8.20 9.43
N ALA A 104 4.18 8.84 8.35
CA ALA A 104 4.30 10.29 8.26
C ALA A 104 2.93 10.98 8.40
N ALA A 105 1.91 10.47 7.71
CA ALA A 105 0.56 11.04 7.77
C ALA A 105 -0.08 10.87 9.16
N TYR A 106 0.03 9.69 9.76
CA TYR A 106 -0.45 9.38 11.10
C TYR A 106 0.13 10.32 12.16
N ASN A 107 1.43 10.62 12.07
CA ASN A 107 2.11 11.50 13.01
C ASN A 107 1.80 13.00 12.78
N ALA A 108 1.39 13.39 11.58
CA ALA A 108 1.22 14.79 11.21
C ALA A 108 -0.16 15.36 11.56
N THR A 109 -1.22 14.54 11.60
CA THR A 109 -2.58 15.02 11.83
C THR A 109 -3.48 13.97 12.48
N SER A 110 -4.35 14.41 13.39
CA SER A 110 -5.40 13.59 13.98
C SER A 110 -6.82 13.99 13.50
N THR A 111 -6.92 14.91 12.53
CA THR A 111 -8.19 15.48 12.10
C THR A 111 -8.48 15.32 10.61
N ILE A 112 -7.45 15.37 9.75
CA ILE A 112 -7.65 15.12 8.32
C ILE A 112 -7.75 13.62 8.12
N PRO A 113 -8.78 13.11 7.42
CA PRO A 113 -8.88 11.69 7.08
C PRO A 113 -7.64 11.20 6.31
N ILE A 114 -7.10 10.07 6.74
CA ILE A 114 -5.93 9.42 6.13
C ILE A 114 -6.36 8.04 5.64
N LEU A 115 -6.17 7.77 4.36
CA LEU A 115 -6.28 6.43 3.80
C LEU A 115 -4.91 5.93 3.39
N GLY A 116 -4.45 4.85 4.05
CA GLY A 116 -3.29 4.10 3.59
C GLY A 116 -3.64 3.22 2.40
N THR A 117 -2.72 3.05 1.47
CA THR A 117 -2.75 2.04 0.42
C THR A 117 -1.35 1.45 0.26
N SER A 118 -1.24 0.24 -0.26
CA SER A 118 0.06 -0.45 -0.35
C SER A 118 0.78 -0.52 1.01
N VAL A 119 0.00 -0.77 2.07
CA VAL A 119 0.47 -0.94 3.44
C VAL A 119 0.25 -2.38 3.84
N THR A 120 1.33 -3.08 4.18
CA THR A 120 1.30 -4.52 4.41
C THR A 120 0.54 -4.88 5.69
N GLU A 121 0.92 -4.29 6.84
CA GLU A 121 0.30 -4.59 8.12
C GLU A 121 0.22 -3.33 8.99
N TYR A 122 -1.00 -2.88 9.29
CA TYR A 122 -1.25 -1.60 9.97
C TYR A 122 -0.87 -1.62 11.45
N GLY A 123 -1.02 -2.75 12.13
CA GLY A 123 -0.61 -2.89 13.53
C GLY A 123 0.88 -2.67 13.69
N VAL A 124 1.71 -3.32 12.85
CA VAL A 124 3.17 -3.13 12.82
C VAL A 124 3.54 -1.72 12.36
N ALA A 125 2.88 -1.22 11.31
CA ALA A 125 3.17 0.11 10.75
C ALA A 125 2.95 1.23 11.78
N LEU A 126 1.93 1.12 12.62
CA LEU A 126 1.49 2.16 13.56
C LEU A 126 1.76 1.82 15.03
N GLY A 127 2.36 0.65 15.32
CA GLY A 127 2.63 0.21 16.68
C GLY A 127 1.35 -0.08 17.50
N ILE A 128 0.33 -0.68 16.88
CA ILE A 128 -0.95 -1.01 17.53
C ILE A 128 -0.92 -2.46 17.98
N ASP A 129 -0.82 -2.67 19.29
CA ASP A 129 -0.88 -4.00 19.88
C ASP A 129 -2.29 -4.60 19.74
N GLY A 130 -2.36 -5.89 19.37
CA GLY A 130 -3.64 -6.59 19.23
C GLY A 130 -4.54 -6.03 18.13
N PHE A 131 -3.96 -5.52 17.05
CA PHE A 131 -4.69 -4.96 15.90
C PHE A 131 -5.77 -5.93 15.39
N ASP A 132 -7.01 -5.46 15.32
CA ASP A 132 -8.21 -6.25 14.97
C ASP A 132 -8.77 -5.96 13.56
N GLY A 133 -8.01 -5.21 12.75
CA GLY A 133 -8.41 -4.76 11.42
C GLY A 133 -9.03 -3.36 11.40
N THR A 134 -9.07 -2.65 12.54
CA THR A 134 -9.57 -1.27 12.64
C THR A 134 -8.51 -0.39 13.29
N VAL A 135 -8.04 0.65 12.60
CA VAL A 135 -7.10 1.61 13.19
C VAL A 135 -7.85 2.59 14.10
N GLY A 136 -9.01 3.04 13.67
CA GLY A 136 -9.81 4.05 14.38
C GLY A 136 -9.29 5.48 14.18
N GLY A 137 -9.84 6.43 14.95
CA GLY A 137 -9.47 7.83 14.82
C GLY A 137 -9.77 8.38 13.42
N ASN A 138 -8.73 8.92 12.77
CA ASN A 138 -8.83 9.48 11.42
C ASN A 138 -8.11 8.62 10.36
N VAL A 139 -7.84 7.34 10.63
CA VAL A 139 -7.06 6.45 9.73
C VAL A 139 -7.83 5.19 9.38
N SER A 140 -7.80 4.82 8.12
CA SER A 140 -8.20 3.53 7.57
C SER A 140 -7.43 3.26 6.27
N GLY A 141 -7.86 2.34 5.43
CA GLY A 141 -7.27 2.09 4.13
C GLY A 141 -7.36 0.66 3.65
N THR A 142 -6.43 0.29 2.78
CA THR A 142 -6.33 -1.05 2.22
C THR A 142 -4.96 -1.66 2.51
N SER A 143 -4.93 -2.99 2.66
CA SER A 143 -3.69 -3.75 2.86
C SER A 143 -3.30 -4.51 1.60
N ASP A 144 -2.00 -4.51 1.28
CA ASP A 144 -1.41 -5.29 0.19
C ASP A 144 -0.87 -6.66 0.65
N LEU A 145 -1.16 -7.05 1.89
CA LEU A 145 -0.67 -8.30 2.45
C LEU A 145 -1.30 -9.50 1.74
N ALA A 146 -0.54 -10.15 0.87
CA ALA A 146 -0.88 -11.44 0.32
C ALA A 146 -0.69 -12.55 1.38
N PRO A 147 -1.35 -13.72 1.25
CA PRO A 147 -1.19 -14.84 2.18
C PRO A 147 0.26 -15.37 2.20
N LEU A 148 1.02 -15.06 3.24
CA LEU A 148 2.45 -15.37 3.35
C LEU A 148 2.75 -16.87 3.48
N ASP A 149 1.83 -17.63 4.11
CA ASP A 149 1.89 -19.09 4.15
C ASP A 149 1.80 -19.68 2.74
N LYS A 150 0.95 -19.11 1.87
CA LYS A 150 0.80 -19.53 0.48
C LYS A 150 1.97 -19.11 -0.40
N GLN A 151 2.61 -17.99 -0.10
CA GLN A 151 3.87 -17.63 -0.76
C GLN A 151 5.01 -18.59 -0.38
N ALA A 152 5.08 -19.03 0.89
CA ALA A 152 6.00 -20.07 1.31
C ALA A 152 5.67 -21.45 0.68
N ASP A 153 4.36 -21.79 0.54
CA ASP A 153 3.91 -22.99 -0.18
C ASP A 153 4.36 -22.95 -1.65
N MET A 154 4.22 -21.81 -2.33
CA MET A 154 4.65 -21.60 -3.72
C MET A 154 6.12 -21.89 -3.93
N ILE A 155 7.00 -21.50 -2.99
CA ILE A 155 8.43 -21.80 -3.07
C ILE A 155 8.66 -23.32 -3.12
N THR A 156 8.00 -24.09 -2.26
CA THR A 156 8.15 -25.55 -2.22
C THR A 156 7.41 -26.27 -3.35
N GLU A 157 6.34 -25.69 -3.87
CA GLU A 157 5.62 -26.18 -5.04
C GLU A 157 6.50 -26.09 -6.31
N LEU A 158 7.11 -24.92 -6.54
CA LEU A 158 7.92 -24.69 -7.72
C LEU A 158 9.32 -25.32 -7.62
N PHE A 159 9.88 -25.39 -6.42
CA PHE A 159 11.23 -25.85 -6.16
C PHE A 159 11.27 -26.93 -5.06
N PRO A 160 10.72 -28.14 -5.32
CA PRO A 160 10.58 -29.18 -4.29
C PRO A 160 11.94 -29.73 -3.80
N ASN A 161 13.01 -29.52 -4.56
CA ASN A 161 14.36 -29.95 -4.20
C ASN A 161 15.19 -28.88 -3.51
N ALA A 162 14.67 -27.65 -3.37
CA ALA A 162 15.36 -26.56 -2.69
C ALA A 162 15.60 -26.91 -1.21
N LYS A 163 16.82 -26.72 -0.73
CA LYS A 163 17.22 -26.92 0.67
C LYS A 163 17.47 -25.60 1.39
N LYS A 164 17.93 -24.61 0.62
CA LYS A 164 18.33 -23.29 1.12
C LYS A 164 17.55 -22.19 0.42
N VAL A 165 16.77 -21.44 1.20
CA VAL A 165 16.08 -20.25 0.71
C VAL A 165 16.73 -19.02 1.31
N GLY A 166 17.20 -18.13 0.43
CA GLY A 166 17.64 -16.79 0.81
C GLY A 166 16.46 -15.82 0.84
N ILE A 167 16.32 -15.03 1.89
CA ILE A 167 15.33 -13.93 1.93
C ILE A 167 16.09 -12.63 1.75
N LEU A 168 15.85 -11.94 0.63
CA LEU A 168 16.49 -10.66 0.27
C LEU A 168 15.53 -9.51 0.56
N TYR A 169 15.90 -8.56 1.43
CA TYR A 169 14.98 -7.51 1.87
C TYR A 169 15.70 -6.26 2.40
N CYS A 170 14.99 -5.13 2.40
CA CYS A 170 15.44 -3.88 3.02
C CYS A 170 15.21 -3.90 4.53
N SER A 171 16.29 -3.79 5.31
CA SER A 171 16.21 -3.76 6.76
C SER A 171 15.66 -2.44 7.34
N ALA A 172 15.55 -1.41 6.53
CA ALA A 172 14.93 -0.13 6.94
C ALA A 172 13.39 -0.15 6.86
N GLU A 173 12.79 -1.15 6.18
CA GLU A 173 11.35 -1.24 5.96
C GLU A 173 10.65 -2.16 6.97
N PRO A 174 9.75 -1.64 7.85
CA PRO A 174 9.01 -2.46 8.82
C PRO A 174 8.10 -3.51 8.16
N ASN A 175 7.46 -3.16 7.02
CA ASN A 175 6.65 -4.08 6.21
C ASN A 175 7.45 -5.30 5.75
N SER A 176 8.69 -5.09 5.29
CA SER A 176 9.57 -6.16 4.84
C SER A 176 9.99 -7.07 5.99
N LYS A 177 10.39 -6.50 7.13
CA LYS A 177 10.74 -7.26 8.34
C LYS A 177 9.61 -8.17 8.80
N TYR A 178 8.38 -7.65 8.87
CA TYR A 178 7.21 -8.44 9.24
C TYR A 178 7.03 -9.66 8.33
N GLN A 179 7.07 -9.46 7.01
CA GLN A 179 6.92 -10.55 6.04
C GLN A 179 8.04 -11.58 6.15
N VAL A 180 9.29 -11.12 6.29
CA VAL A 180 10.48 -11.98 6.47
C VAL A 180 10.30 -12.91 7.66
N GLU A 181 9.87 -12.39 8.81
CA GLU A 181 9.64 -13.17 10.03
C GLU A 181 8.57 -14.25 9.86
N GLN A 182 7.48 -13.93 9.15
CA GLN A 182 6.41 -14.89 8.93
C GLN A 182 6.81 -15.96 7.91
N VAL A 183 7.37 -15.56 6.76
CA VAL A 183 7.78 -16.51 5.70
C VAL A 183 8.88 -17.42 6.19
N GLU A 184 9.85 -16.91 6.95
CA GLU A 184 10.88 -17.74 7.58
C GLU A 184 10.28 -18.83 8.48
N LYS A 185 9.27 -18.50 9.31
CA LYS A 185 8.58 -19.48 10.15
C LYS A 185 7.94 -20.59 9.31
N PHE A 186 7.22 -20.21 8.23
CA PHE A 186 6.56 -21.18 7.36
C PHE A 186 7.57 -22.08 6.62
N LEU A 187 8.69 -21.53 6.14
CA LEU A 187 9.73 -22.31 5.47
C LEU A 187 10.46 -23.24 6.44
N LYS A 188 10.80 -22.76 7.64
CA LYS A 188 11.42 -23.61 8.67
C LYS A 188 10.52 -24.77 9.12
N ALA A 189 9.21 -24.54 9.20
CA ALA A 189 8.24 -25.61 9.48
C ALA A 189 8.20 -26.70 8.39
N LYS A 190 8.70 -26.39 7.17
CA LYS A 190 8.87 -27.33 6.05
C LYS A 190 10.28 -27.93 5.98
N ASN A 191 11.12 -27.74 7.03
CA ASN A 191 12.51 -28.18 7.10
C ASN A 191 13.42 -27.56 6.03
N ILE A 192 13.15 -26.32 5.62
CA ILE A 192 14.01 -25.55 4.72
C ILE A 192 14.96 -24.68 5.54
N GLU A 193 16.25 -24.71 5.19
CA GLU A 193 17.23 -23.79 5.72
C GLU A 193 16.98 -22.39 5.17
N VAL A 194 16.84 -21.39 6.05
CA VAL A 194 16.57 -19.99 5.65
C VAL A 194 17.71 -19.10 6.09
N SER A 195 18.23 -18.31 5.16
CA SER A 195 19.22 -17.26 5.42
C SER A 195 18.66 -15.89 5.05
N ARG A 196 18.83 -14.91 5.94
CA ARG A 196 18.42 -13.53 5.69
C ARG A 196 19.55 -12.74 5.07
N TYR A 197 19.28 -12.07 3.96
CA TYR A 197 20.18 -11.17 3.25
C TYR A 197 19.56 -9.79 3.22
N SER A 198 20.01 -8.91 4.14
CA SER A 198 19.45 -7.58 4.26
C SER A 198 20.40 -6.52 3.72
N PHE A 199 19.83 -5.56 3.01
CA PHE A 199 20.46 -4.30 2.66
C PHE A 199 19.77 -3.15 3.41
N SER A 200 20.42 -2.01 3.56
CA SER A 200 19.85 -0.84 4.24
C SER A 200 19.23 0.16 3.25
N ASP A 201 19.78 0.23 2.06
CA ASP A 201 19.34 1.09 0.96
C ASP A 201 19.77 0.49 -0.39
N SER A 202 19.49 1.19 -1.48
CA SER A 202 19.76 0.73 -2.84
C SER A 202 21.24 0.57 -3.18
N ASN A 203 22.17 1.18 -2.45
CA ASN A 203 23.61 1.13 -2.75
C ASN A 203 24.18 -0.26 -2.49
N ASP A 204 23.67 -0.98 -1.50
CA ASP A 204 24.18 -2.29 -1.11
C ASP A 204 23.52 -3.45 -1.86
N ILE A 205 22.41 -3.19 -2.59
CA ILE A 205 21.54 -4.24 -3.12
C ILE A 205 22.27 -5.19 -4.07
N ALA A 206 23.18 -4.70 -4.90
CA ALA A 206 23.93 -5.52 -5.84
C ALA A 206 24.86 -6.52 -5.13
N SER A 207 25.60 -6.07 -4.12
CA SER A 207 26.53 -6.91 -3.36
C SER A 207 25.80 -7.96 -2.53
N VAL A 208 24.70 -7.54 -1.88
CA VAL A 208 23.87 -8.43 -1.04
C VAL A 208 23.15 -9.45 -1.91
N THR A 209 22.61 -9.05 -3.07
CA THR A 209 21.99 -9.97 -4.04
C THR A 209 23.00 -10.99 -4.56
N THR A 210 24.21 -10.56 -4.90
CA THR A 210 25.29 -11.47 -5.34
C THR A 210 25.61 -12.51 -4.27
N THR A 211 25.66 -12.09 -3.01
CA THR A 211 25.91 -12.98 -1.87
C THR A 211 24.74 -13.95 -1.68
N ALA A 212 23.51 -13.48 -1.72
CA ALA A 212 22.31 -14.29 -1.61
C ALA A 212 22.24 -15.34 -2.71
N ALA A 213 22.47 -14.95 -3.96
CA ALA A 213 22.46 -15.86 -5.11
C ALA A 213 23.58 -16.90 -5.09
N SER A 214 24.71 -16.60 -4.45
CA SER A 214 25.81 -17.57 -4.32
C SER A 214 25.59 -18.62 -3.23
N ASN A 215 24.63 -18.42 -2.33
CA ASN A 215 24.43 -19.26 -1.13
C ASN A 215 23.00 -19.84 -1.00
N SER A 216 22.14 -19.63 -1.98
CA SER A 216 20.75 -20.04 -1.94
C SER A 216 20.34 -20.83 -3.18
N ASP A 217 19.46 -21.81 -3.04
CA ASP A 217 18.86 -22.54 -4.16
C ASP A 217 17.71 -21.71 -4.79
N VAL A 218 17.01 -20.92 -3.94
CA VAL A 218 15.91 -20.03 -4.32
C VAL A 218 16.01 -18.76 -3.47
N ILE A 219 15.70 -17.62 -4.02
CA ILE A 219 15.58 -16.37 -3.29
C ILE A 219 14.09 -16.00 -3.17
N TYR A 220 13.66 -15.58 -1.98
CA TYR A 220 12.40 -14.92 -1.76
C TYR A 220 12.63 -13.43 -1.55
N VAL A 221 11.87 -12.59 -2.25
CA VAL A 221 11.87 -11.13 -2.06
C VAL A 221 10.47 -10.74 -1.62
N PRO A 222 10.25 -10.25 -0.39
CA PRO A 222 8.94 -9.82 0.09
C PRO A 222 8.41 -8.61 -0.68
N THR A 223 7.22 -8.13 -0.36
CA THR A 223 6.74 -6.81 -0.77
C THR A 223 7.61 -5.74 -0.12
N ASP A 224 8.60 -5.24 -0.88
CA ASP A 224 9.69 -4.39 -0.44
C ASP A 224 9.90 -3.25 -1.44
N ASN A 225 9.70 -2.00 -1.00
CA ASN A 225 9.70 -0.85 -1.91
C ASN A 225 11.08 -0.56 -2.51
N THR A 226 12.14 -0.76 -1.72
CA THR A 226 13.49 -0.56 -2.19
C THR A 226 13.90 -1.64 -3.19
N ALA A 227 13.57 -2.90 -2.92
CA ALA A 227 13.79 -3.98 -3.89
C ALA A 227 12.98 -3.76 -5.18
N ALA A 228 11.70 -3.32 -5.06
CA ALA A 228 10.83 -3.04 -6.19
C ALA A 228 11.38 -1.93 -7.11
N SER A 229 12.06 -0.93 -6.54
CA SER A 229 12.72 0.13 -7.31
C SER A 229 14.06 -0.28 -7.94
N CYS A 230 14.59 -1.47 -7.59
CA CYS A 230 15.91 -1.97 -8.03
C CYS A 230 15.84 -3.33 -8.73
N THR A 231 14.68 -3.71 -9.26
CA THR A 231 14.43 -5.04 -9.83
C THR A 231 15.35 -5.39 -11.00
N GLU A 232 15.76 -4.42 -11.80
CA GLU A 232 16.72 -4.62 -12.89
C GLU A 232 18.08 -5.10 -12.36
N THR A 233 18.59 -4.46 -11.32
CA THR A 233 19.86 -4.84 -10.67
C THR A 233 19.77 -6.25 -10.10
N ILE A 234 18.68 -6.57 -9.37
CA ILE A 234 18.46 -7.91 -8.83
C ILE A 234 18.35 -8.92 -9.97
N GLY A 235 17.52 -8.64 -10.98
CA GLY A 235 17.24 -9.53 -12.11
C GLY A 235 18.49 -9.90 -12.91
N ASN A 236 19.34 -8.93 -13.22
CA ASN A 236 20.60 -9.18 -13.94
C ASN A 236 21.49 -10.17 -13.18
N ILE A 237 21.61 -10.02 -11.86
CA ILE A 237 22.45 -10.88 -11.02
C ILE A 237 21.86 -12.28 -10.90
N VAL A 238 20.58 -12.42 -10.57
CA VAL A 238 19.96 -13.72 -10.31
C VAL A 238 19.83 -14.56 -11.58
N VAL A 239 19.58 -13.93 -12.74
CA VAL A 239 19.52 -14.61 -14.03
C VAL A 239 20.92 -15.10 -14.45
N GLU A 240 21.96 -14.28 -14.29
CA GLU A 240 23.35 -14.69 -14.55
C GLU A 240 23.78 -15.88 -13.67
N LYS A 241 23.41 -15.83 -12.38
CA LYS A 241 23.69 -16.88 -11.40
C LYS A 241 22.78 -18.10 -11.53
N LYS A 242 21.73 -18.02 -12.35
CA LYS A 242 20.69 -19.06 -12.53
C LYS A 242 19.98 -19.42 -11.23
N VAL A 243 19.73 -18.44 -10.35
CA VAL A 243 19.01 -18.62 -9.10
C VAL A 243 17.60 -18.03 -9.24
N PRO A 244 16.54 -18.83 -9.12
CA PRO A 244 15.17 -18.34 -9.24
C PRO A 244 14.78 -17.44 -8.07
N VAL A 245 13.94 -16.46 -8.35
CA VAL A 245 13.33 -15.58 -7.34
C VAL A 245 11.83 -15.81 -7.30
N VAL A 246 11.27 -16.08 -6.12
CA VAL A 246 9.83 -16.00 -5.84
C VAL A 246 9.59 -14.64 -5.20
N ALA A 247 8.69 -13.86 -5.79
CA ALA A 247 8.45 -12.49 -5.40
C ALA A 247 7.17 -12.35 -4.55
N GLY A 248 7.20 -11.46 -3.57
CA GLY A 248 6.07 -11.12 -2.73
C GLY A 248 5.01 -10.27 -3.43
N GLU A 249 5.37 -9.61 -4.54
CA GLU A 249 4.44 -8.78 -5.31
C GLU A 249 4.78 -8.76 -6.81
N ALA A 250 3.81 -8.28 -7.61
CA ALA A 250 3.83 -8.42 -9.06
C ALA A 250 4.92 -7.59 -9.76
N SER A 251 5.28 -6.37 -9.29
CA SER A 251 6.31 -5.57 -9.96
C SER A 251 7.70 -6.15 -9.75
N ILE A 252 7.98 -6.68 -8.56
CA ILE A 252 9.22 -7.42 -8.29
C ILE A 252 9.30 -8.68 -9.16
N CYS A 253 8.20 -9.44 -9.26
CA CYS A 253 8.16 -10.62 -10.12
C CYS A 253 8.44 -10.26 -11.57
N ARG A 254 7.85 -9.19 -12.06
CA ARG A 254 8.02 -8.72 -13.45
C ARG A 254 9.46 -8.34 -13.74
N GLY A 255 10.16 -7.72 -12.80
CA GLY A 255 11.54 -7.27 -12.98
C GLY A 255 12.60 -8.35 -12.73
N CYS A 256 12.38 -9.26 -11.78
CA CYS A 256 13.41 -10.24 -11.39
C CYS A 256 12.89 -11.61 -10.94
N GLY A 257 11.56 -11.80 -10.78
CA GLY A 257 11.00 -13.04 -10.25
C GLY A 257 10.53 -14.01 -11.32
N VAL A 258 10.44 -15.30 -10.97
CA VAL A 258 9.83 -16.33 -11.79
C VAL A 258 8.33 -16.44 -11.54
N ALA A 259 7.90 -16.27 -10.30
CA ALA A 259 6.48 -16.33 -9.91
C ALA A 259 6.18 -15.46 -8.68
N THR A 260 4.89 -15.18 -8.50
CA THR A 260 4.36 -14.45 -7.37
C THR A 260 2.92 -14.88 -7.05
N LEU A 261 2.55 -14.82 -5.78
CA LEU A 261 1.17 -14.74 -5.35
C LEU A 261 0.91 -13.31 -4.90
N SER A 262 0.31 -12.51 -5.76
CA SER A 262 0.18 -11.07 -5.57
C SER A 262 -1.23 -10.57 -5.85
N ILE A 263 -1.56 -9.46 -5.23
CA ILE A 263 -2.76 -8.68 -5.52
C ILE A 263 -2.56 -7.82 -6.78
N ASP A 264 -3.67 -7.28 -7.30
CA ASP A 264 -3.62 -6.20 -8.30
C ASP A 264 -3.59 -4.84 -7.59
N TYR A 265 -2.52 -4.07 -7.80
CA TYR A 265 -2.34 -2.78 -7.14
C TYR A 265 -3.23 -1.67 -7.69
N TYR A 266 -3.66 -1.78 -8.95
CA TYR A 266 -4.67 -0.87 -9.47
C TYR A 266 -6.02 -1.09 -8.77
N ASP A 267 -6.43 -2.35 -8.62
CA ASP A 267 -7.66 -2.71 -7.89
C ASP A 267 -7.58 -2.30 -6.42
N LEU A 268 -6.41 -2.46 -5.78
CA LEU A 268 -6.16 -2.00 -4.42
C LEU A 268 -6.35 -0.48 -4.28
N GLY A 269 -5.71 0.26 -5.16
CA GLY A 269 -5.84 1.72 -5.20
C GLY A 269 -7.27 2.18 -5.51
N TYR A 270 -7.93 1.51 -6.46
CA TYR A 270 -9.32 1.79 -6.80
C TYR A 270 -10.24 1.58 -5.58
N LYS A 271 -10.06 0.47 -4.85
CA LYS A 271 -10.75 0.20 -3.58
C LYS A 271 -10.51 1.32 -2.56
N THR A 272 -9.27 1.77 -2.40
CA THR A 272 -8.93 2.91 -1.52
C THR A 272 -9.65 4.19 -1.95
N GLY A 273 -9.75 4.43 -3.26
CA GLY A 273 -10.48 5.58 -3.81
C GLY A 273 -11.99 5.50 -3.60
N GLU A 274 -12.59 4.30 -3.64
CA GLU A 274 -13.99 4.10 -3.25
C GLU A 274 -14.23 4.47 -1.78
N MET A 275 -13.34 4.01 -0.88
CA MET A 275 -13.37 4.38 0.54
C MET A 275 -13.26 5.91 0.71
N ALA A 276 -12.35 6.55 -0.03
CA ALA A 276 -12.19 8.01 -0.03
C ALA A 276 -13.46 8.74 -0.45
N ALA A 277 -14.14 8.29 -1.50
CA ALA A 277 -15.39 8.89 -1.97
C ALA A 277 -16.50 8.78 -0.92
N GLU A 278 -16.58 7.67 -0.18
CA GLU A 278 -17.54 7.50 0.90
C GLU A 278 -17.29 8.45 2.08
N ILE A 279 -16.01 8.65 2.44
CA ILE A 279 -15.60 9.59 3.49
C ILE A 279 -15.90 11.03 3.07
N LEU A 280 -15.44 11.44 1.90
CA LEU A 280 -15.59 12.81 1.39
C LEU A 280 -17.05 13.22 1.21
N THR A 281 -17.94 12.27 0.92
CA THR A 281 -19.38 12.53 0.80
C THR A 281 -20.15 12.34 2.10
N GLY A 282 -19.48 12.04 3.22
CA GLY A 282 -20.13 11.84 4.53
C GLY A 282 -20.96 10.56 4.62
N LYS A 283 -20.78 9.61 3.69
CA LYS A 283 -21.52 8.32 3.72
C LYS A 283 -20.98 7.36 4.77
N LYS A 284 -19.66 7.42 5.04
CA LYS A 284 -19.01 6.62 6.08
C LYS A 284 -18.13 7.48 6.97
N ASP A 285 -18.06 7.12 8.24
CA ASP A 285 -17.14 7.70 9.20
C ASP A 285 -15.88 6.82 9.27
N ILE A 286 -14.74 7.41 8.92
CA ILE A 286 -13.44 6.71 8.81
C ILE A 286 -13.06 5.97 10.09
N LYS A 287 -13.45 6.48 11.27
CA LYS A 287 -13.11 5.87 12.57
C LYS A 287 -13.64 4.45 12.74
N ASN A 288 -14.70 4.09 12.00
CA ASN A 288 -15.35 2.79 12.05
C ASN A 288 -15.03 1.91 10.84
N MET A 289 -14.20 2.40 9.91
CA MET A 289 -13.85 1.66 8.71
C MET A 289 -12.73 0.66 9.03
N LYS A 290 -12.95 -0.59 8.66
CA LYS A 290 -11.91 -1.63 8.69
C LYS A 290 -10.95 -1.47 7.53
N ILE A 291 -9.74 -2.00 7.71
CA ILE A 291 -8.82 -2.19 6.59
C ILE A 291 -9.45 -3.18 5.63
N GLU A 292 -9.45 -2.81 4.34
CA GLU A 292 -9.98 -3.65 3.26
C GLU A 292 -8.84 -4.34 2.48
N TYR A 293 -9.16 -5.43 1.79
CA TYR A 293 -8.22 -6.27 1.05
C TYR A 293 -8.76 -6.52 -0.34
N VAL A 294 -7.87 -6.93 -1.24
CA VAL A 294 -8.20 -7.47 -2.57
C VAL A 294 -7.61 -8.87 -2.72
N ASP A 295 -8.19 -9.67 -3.61
CA ASP A 295 -7.78 -11.06 -3.79
C ASP A 295 -6.42 -11.16 -4.46
N ALA A 296 -5.59 -12.08 -3.96
CA ALA A 296 -4.31 -12.43 -4.57
C ALA A 296 -4.47 -13.52 -5.64
N LYS A 297 -3.62 -13.47 -6.68
CA LYS A 297 -3.60 -14.41 -7.80
C LYS A 297 -2.19 -14.94 -8.01
N LYS A 298 -2.08 -16.22 -8.37
CA LYS A 298 -0.82 -16.83 -8.82
C LYS A 298 -0.48 -16.33 -10.21
N GLN A 299 0.70 -15.74 -10.36
CA GLN A 299 1.21 -15.22 -11.63
C GLN A 299 2.65 -15.66 -11.83
N TYR A 300 3.10 -15.69 -13.09
CA TYR A 300 4.49 -15.99 -13.42
C TYR A 300 5.02 -15.08 -14.52
N ASN A 301 6.33 -14.90 -14.53
CA ASN A 301 7.06 -14.16 -15.55
C ASN A 301 7.62 -15.14 -16.57
N LYS A 302 6.93 -15.29 -17.71
CA LYS A 302 7.33 -16.21 -18.76
C LYS A 302 8.76 -15.95 -19.25
N THR A 303 9.15 -14.68 -19.42
CA THR A 303 10.46 -14.32 -19.94
C THR A 303 11.60 -14.80 -19.03
N ILE A 304 11.47 -14.64 -17.71
CA ILE A 304 12.48 -15.08 -16.74
C ILE A 304 12.42 -16.61 -16.58
N CYS A 305 11.25 -17.21 -16.57
CA CYS A 305 11.08 -18.66 -16.55
C CYS A 305 11.79 -19.33 -17.76
N ASP A 306 11.58 -18.79 -18.97
CA ASP A 306 12.25 -19.30 -20.18
C ASP A 306 13.79 -19.20 -20.10
N LYS A 307 14.32 -18.07 -19.59
CA LYS A 307 15.78 -17.87 -19.38
C LYS A 307 16.38 -18.86 -18.39
N LEU A 308 15.62 -19.26 -17.38
CA LEU A 308 16.06 -20.17 -16.33
C LEU A 308 15.67 -21.63 -16.58
N GLY A 309 14.91 -21.93 -17.64
CA GLY A 309 14.41 -23.27 -17.95
C GLY A 309 13.38 -23.79 -16.93
N ILE A 310 12.57 -22.90 -16.38
CA ILE A 310 11.57 -23.22 -15.34
C ILE A 310 10.20 -23.34 -15.99
N THR A 311 9.49 -24.43 -15.66
CA THR A 311 8.08 -24.64 -16.00
C THR A 311 7.23 -24.45 -14.75
N VAL A 312 6.17 -23.66 -14.88
CA VAL A 312 5.22 -23.44 -13.78
C VAL A 312 3.94 -24.26 -14.00
N PRO A 313 3.19 -24.61 -12.92
CA PRO A 313 1.89 -25.27 -13.02
C PRO A 313 0.85 -24.44 -13.80
N SER A 314 -0.16 -25.11 -14.34
CA SER A 314 -1.17 -24.48 -15.24
C SER A 314 -2.14 -23.53 -14.54
N ASP A 315 -2.17 -23.51 -13.22
CA ASP A 315 -2.95 -22.58 -12.39
C ASP A 315 -2.27 -21.22 -12.15
N TYR A 316 -1.07 -21.02 -12.74
CA TYR A 316 -0.41 -19.73 -12.79
C TYR A 316 -0.76 -18.99 -14.07
N SER A 317 -1.15 -17.74 -13.98
CA SER A 317 -1.39 -16.88 -15.15
C SER A 317 -0.11 -16.16 -15.57
N ASP A 318 0.13 -16.09 -16.87
CA ASP A 318 1.24 -15.31 -17.43
C ASP A 318 0.98 -13.81 -17.16
N MET A 319 1.99 -13.11 -16.67
CA MET A 319 1.91 -11.67 -16.42
C MET A 319 1.87 -10.83 -17.70
N GLY A 320 2.16 -11.44 -18.87
CA GLY A 320 2.27 -10.76 -20.16
C GLY A 320 3.45 -9.78 -20.23
N GLU A 321 3.65 -9.23 -21.44
CA GLU A 321 4.67 -8.22 -21.70
C GLU A 321 4.12 -6.78 -21.47
N GLU A 322 3.65 -6.44 -20.28
CA GLU A 322 3.45 -5.02 -19.98
C GLU A 322 4.83 -4.36 -19.86
N SER A 323 5.15 -3.50 -20.83
CA SER A 323 6.33 -2.63 -20.73
C SER A 323 6.10 -1.60 -19.59
N TRP A 324 6.77 -1.80 -18.47
CA TRP A 324 6.94 -0.72 -17.50
C TRP A 324 7.99 0.23 -18.10
N ASN A 325 7.54 1.37 -18.63
CA ASN A 325 8.47 2.45 -18.92
C ASN A 325 8.95 2.99 -17.56
N CYS A 326 10.19 2.66 -17.20
CA CYS A 326 10.93 3.30 -16.11
C CYS A 326 11.21 4.78 -16.45
#